data_ea7798198f4142e0fb3b626e815715be
#
_entry.id   ea7798198f4142e0fb3b626e815715be
#
_cell.length_a   1.000
_cell.length_b   1.000
_cell.length_c   1.000
_cell.angle_alpha   90.00
_cell.angle_beta   90.00
_cell.angle_gamma   90.00
#
_symmetry.space_group_name_H-M   'P 1'
#
loop_
_entity.id
_entity.type
_entity.pdbx_description
1 polymer ?
#
loop_
_entity_poly.entity_id
_entity_poly.type
_entity_poly.pdbx_seq_one_letter_code
_entity_poly.pdbx_strand_id
1 'polypeptide(L)'
;AVKVPMLPVHIWLPEAHVEAPTAGSVILAGILLKLGSYGFLRFSLPLFPYASVYFTPLIYAFACVAVIYTSLTAIRQTDLKRIIAYASVAHMNLVLIGMFVYNLQGLEGSILQQLSHGLVSGALFLCVGVIYDRHHTRLVKYYSGLAHTMPIYIAIFMFFSMANIALPGTRYVLMKPYSFS
;
A
#
# COMPACT_ATOMS: atom_id res chain seq x y z
N ALA A 1 8.16 0.27 13.06
CA ALA A 1 6.85 0.92 13.17
C ALA A 1 6.75 2.18 12.30
N VAL A 2 7.72 3.11 12.34
CA VAL A 2 7.61 4.36 11.54
C VAL A 2 7.68 4.11 10.04
N LYS A 3 8.61 3.30 9.55
CA LYS A 3 8.77 3.00 8.12
C LYS A 3 7.67 2.10 7.56
N VAL A 4 7.15 1.17 8.35
CA VAL A 4 5.86 0.55 8.07
C VAL A 4 4.82 1.39 8.81
N PRO A 5 4.06 2.23 8.11
CA PRO A 5 3.26 3.26 8.75
C PRO A 5 2.12 2.65 9.57
N MET A 6 2.43 2.32 10.83
CA MET A 6 1.46 1.85 11.81
C MET A 6 0.80 3.04 12.53
N LEU A 7 -0.41 2.89 12.98
CA LEU A 7 -1.01 3.86 13.90
C LEU A 7 -0.24 3.85 15.24
N PRO A 8 0.01 5.04 15.83
CA PRO A 8 -0.41 6.38 15.41
C PRO A 8 0.57 7.10 14.47
N VAL A 9 1.72 6.51 14.12
CA VAL A 9 2.82 7.15 13.38
C VAL A 9 2.72 7.00 11.85
N HIS A 10 1.54 7.12 11.28
CA HIS A 10 1.28 6.91 9.86
C HIS A 10 1.11 8.20 9.04
N ILE A 11 0.85 9.34 9.68
CA ILE A 11 0.44 10.59 9.01
C ILE A 11 1.52 11.14 8.08
N TRP A 12 2.78 10.92 8.39
CA TRP A 12 3.92 11.40 7.60
C TRP A 12 3.91 10.88 6.15
N LEU A 13 3.41 9.65 5.93
CA LEU A 13 3.48 9.02 4.62
C LEU A 13 2.57 9.69 3.58
N PRO A 14 1.27 9.93 3.82
CA PRO A 14 0.43 10.67 2.89
C PRO A 14 0.94 12.08 2.61
N GLU A 15 1.44 12.78 3.63
CA GLU A 15 2.01 14.12 3.48
C GLU A 15 3.29 14.08 2.61
N ALA A 16 4.19 13.15 2.88
CA ALA A 16 5.39 12.96 2.08
C ALA A 16 5.08 12.66 0.60
N HIS A 17 4.05 11.86 0.31
CA HIS A 17 3.62 11.58 -1.06
C HIS A 17 3.05 12.80 -1.80
N VAL A 18 2.37 13.69 -1.08
CA VAL A 18 1.82 14.91 -1.65
C VAL A 18 2.92 15.88 -2.06
N GLU A 19 3.91 16.10 -1.17
CA GLU A 19 5.01 17.04 -1.40
C GLU A 19 6.06 16.50 -2.39
N ALA A 20 6.26 15.18 -2.43
CA ALA A 20 7.27 14.57 -3.30
C ALA A 20 6.93 14.70 -4.79
N PRO A 21 7.95 14.87 -5.66
CA PRO A 21 7.78 14.72 -7.10
C PRO A 21 7.34 13.28 -7.44
N THR A 22 6.82 13.06 -8.66
CA THR A 22 6.29 11.74 -9.07
C THR A 22 7.30 10.61 -8.91
N ALA A 23 8.55 10.82 -9.33
CA ALA A 23 9.62 9.84 -9.16
C ALA A 23 9.90 9.52 -7.68
N GLY A 24 9.91 10.54 -6.81
CA GLY A 24 10.07 10.38 -5.36
C GLY A 24 8.94 9.55 -4.75
N SER A 25 7.69 9.78 -5.16
CA SER A 25 6.53 9.01 -4.71
C SER A 25 6.60 7.55 -5.14
N VAL A 26 7.10 7.26 -6.35
CA VAL A 26 7.28 5.88 -6.86
C VAL A 26 8.32 5.12 -6.02
N ILE A 27 9.48 5.73 -5.75
CA ILE A 27 10.53 5.12 -4.92
C ILE A 27 10.04 4.93 -3.48
N LEU A 28 9.33 5.91 -2.93
CA LEU A 28 8.79 5.84 -1.57
C LEU A 28 7.78 4.67 -1.44
N ALA A 29 6.83 4.55 -2.35
CA ALA A 29 5.83 3.49 -2.34
C ALA A 29 6.42 2.12 -2.73
N GLY A 30 7.28 2.09 -3.75
CA GLY A 30 7.83 0.85 -4.30
C GLY A 30 8.86 0.18 -3.39
N ILE A 31 9.80 0.94 -2.81
CA ILE A 31 10.98 0.41 -2.14
C ILE A 31 11.02 0.80 -0.65
N LEU A 32 10.89 2.09 -0.32
CA LEU A 32 11.17 2.57 1.04
C LEU A 32 10.23 1.97 2.09
N LEU A 33 8.95 1.77 1.76
CA LEU A 33 8.01 1.09 2.67
C LEU A 33 8.40 -0.36 2.95
N LYS A 34 8.98 -1.05 1.95
CA LYS A 34 9.40 -2.46 2.08
C LYS A 34 10.66 -2.64 2.92
N LEU A 35 11.49 -1.61 3.04
CA LEU A 35 12.63 -1.64 3.97
C LEU A 35 12.20 -1.82 5.43
N GLY A 36 11.05 -1.25 5.82
CA GLY A 36 10.50 -1.45 7.17
C GLY A 36 10.07 -2.89 7.42
N SER A 37 9.33 -3.48 6.48
CA SER A 37 8.91 -4.89 6.58
C SER A 37 10.09 -5.86 6.43
N TYR A 38 11.07 -5.56 5.59
CA TYR A 38 12.34 -6.30 5.53
C TYR A 38 13.05 -6.28 6.89
N GLY A 39 13.07 -5.13 7.57
CA GLY A 39 13.64 -5.01 8.91
C GLY A 39 12.96 -5.92 9.93
N PHE A 40 11.62 -6.05 9.87
CA PHE A 40 10.90 -7.02 10.71
C PHE A 40 11.27 -8.46 10.37
N LEU A 41 11.26 -8.85 9.10
CA LEU A 41 11.55 -10.21 8.64
C LEU A 41 13.00 -10.63 8.92
N ARG A 42 13.97 -9.74 8.68
CA ARG A 42 15.39 -10.07 8.76
C ARG A 42 15.99 -9.92 10.15
N PHE A 43 15.52 -8.94 10.90
CA PHE A 43 16.12 -8.61 12.21
C PHE A 43 15.17 -8.90 13.38
N SER A 44 13.95 -8.38 13.37
CA SER A 44 13.08 -8.49 14.56
C SER A 44 12.65 -9.93 14.85
N LEU A 45 12.16 -10.64 13.85
CA LEU A 45 11.67 -12.01 14.02
C LEU A 45 12.78 -13.00 14.37
N PRO A 46 13.95 -13.02 13.68
CA PRO A 46 15.02 -13.98 14.01
C PRO A 46 15.79 -13.64 15.28
N LEU A 47 16.06 -12.35 15.57
CA LEU A 47 16.86 -11.95 16.73
C LEU A 47 16.07 -11.97 18.04
N PHE A 48 14.77 -11.65 17.99
CA PHE A 48 13.93 -11.51 19.16
C PHE A 48 12.63 -12.34 19.07
N PRO A 49 12.70 -13.68 18.91
CA PRO A 49 11.50 -14.50 18.70
C PRO A 49 10.52 -14.41 19.89
N TYR A 50 10.99 -14.51 21.12
CA TYR A 50 10.14 -14.43 22.33
C TYR A 50 9.46 -13.07 22.48
N ALA A 51 10.21 -11.98 22.29
CA ALA A 51 9.64 -10.63 22.35
C ALA A 51 8.63 -10.40 21.21
N SER A 52 8.90 -10.91 20.03
CA SER A 52 8.00 -10.80 18.89
C SER A 52 6.67 -11.49 19.16
N VAL A 53 6.68 -12.69 19.74
CA VAL A 53 5.46 -13.41 20.14
C VAL A 53 4.73 -12.64 21.26
N TYR A 54 5.44 -12.11 22.23
CA TYR A 54 4.83 -11.36 23.32
C TYR A 54 4.11 -10.09 22.85
N PHE A 55 4.69 -9.36 21.87
CA PHE A 55 4.11 -8.14 21.31
C PHE A 55 3.12 -8.38 20.15
N THR A 56 2.91 -9.60 19.71
CA THR A 56 2.00 -9.93 18.61
C THR A 56 0.58 -9.35 18.80
N PRO A 57 -0.10 -9.51 19.96
CA PRO A 57 -1.44 -8.98 20.15
C PRO A 57 -1.49 -7.45 20.04
N LEU A 58 -0.46 -6.76 20.51
CA LEU A 58 -0.35 -5.30 20.38
C LEU A 58 -0.21 -4.88 18.91
N ILE A 59 0.65 -5.59 18.15
CA ILE A 59 0.87 -5.33 16.72
C ILE A 59 -0.42 -5.56 15.94
N TYR A 60 -1.15 -6.65 16.24
CA TYR A 60 -2.43 -6.92 15.59
C TYR A 60 -3.47 -5.85 15.88
N ALA A 61 -3.60 -5.41 17.13
CA ALA A 61 -4.52 -4.34 17.48
C ALA A 61 -4.24 -3.07 16.67
N PHE A 62 -2.99 -2.62 16.64
CA PHE A 62 -2.61 -1.44 15.86
C PHE A 62 -2.79 -1.63 14.35
N ALA A 63 -2.44 -2.80 13.81
CA ALA A 63 -2.57 -3.08 12.40
C ALA A 63 -4.05 -3.17 11.96
N CYS A 64 -4.91 -3.82 12.73
CA CYS A 64 -6.35 -3.89 12.44
C CYS A 64 -7.00 -2.50 12.47
N VAL A 65 -6.72 -1.69 13.50
CA VAL A 65 -7.22 -0.32 13.58
C VAL A 65 -6.68 0.51 12.42
N ALA A 66 -5.40 0.34 12.05
CA ALA A 66 -4.80 1.02 10.91
C ALA A 66 -5.52 0.68 9.60
N VAL A 67 -5.81 -0.59 9.33
CA VAL A 67 -6.50 -1.02 8.10
C VAL A 67 -7.87 -0.37 8.00
N ILE A 68 -8.67 -0.41 9.06
CA ILE A 68 -10.03 0.17 9.08
C ILE A 68 -9.97 1.69 8.94
N TYR A 69 -9.18 2.35 9.77
CA TYR A 69 -9.08 3.80 9.80
C TYR A 69 -8.58 4.38 8.48
N THR A 70 -7.48 3.83 7.92
CA THR A 70 -6.88 4.37 6.71
C THR A 70 -7.69 4.06 5.45
N SER A 71 -8.42 2.94 5.40
CA SER A 71 -9.34 2.67 4.29
C SER A 71 -10.54 3.62 4.30
N LEU A 72 -11.13 3.92 5.46
CA LEU A 72 -12.20 4.90 5.59
C LEU A 72 -11.71 6.33 5.25
N THR A 73 -10.51 6.70 5.70
CA THR A 73 -9.93 8.00 5.35
C THR A 73 -9.62 8.12 3.87
N ALA A 74 -9.20 7.04 3.20
CA ALA A 74 -8.95 7.03 1.75
C ALA A 74 -10.22 7.38 0.95
N ILE A 75 -11.39 6.89 1.35
CA ILE A 75 -12.68 7.17 0.69
C ILE A 75 -13.05 8.66 0.75
N ARG A 76 -12.65 9.35 1.81
CA ARG A 76 -12.98 10.77 2.02
C ARG A 76 -11.97 11.74 1.40
N GLN A 77 -10.87 11.25 0.85
CA GLN A 77 -9.86 12.12 0.23
C GLN A 77 -10.32 12.65 -1.12
N THR A 78 -9.96 13.88 -1.40
CA THR A 78 -10.23 14.57 -2.68
C THR A 78 -9.03 14.56 -3.62
N ASP A 79 -7.82 14.31 -3.08
CA ASP A 79 -6.56 14.29 -3.81
C ASP A 79 -6.18 12.88 -4.24
N LEU A 80 -5.92 12.66 -5.54
CA LEU A 80 -5.53 11.34 -6.09
C LEU A 80 -4.30 10.74 -5.41
N LYS A 81 -3.26 11.54 -5.15
CA LYS A 81 -2.06 11.06 -4.46
C LYS A 81 -2.36 10.61 -3.02
N ARG A 82 -3.21 11.35 -2.29
CA ARG A 82 -3.61 11.00 -0.93
C ARG A 82 -4.42 9.70 -0.90
N ILE A 83 -5.34 9.50 -1.85
CA ILE A 83 -6.13 8.25 -1.95
C ILE A 83 -5.20 7.04 -2.06
N ILE A 84 -4.24 7.07 -2.99
CA ILE A 84 -3.29 5.97 -3.21
C ILE A 84 -2.39 5.79 -1.98
N ALA A 85 -1.94 6.87 -1.35
CA ALA A 85 -1.10 6.81 -0.17
C ALA A 85 -1.80 6.17 1.02
N TYR A 86 -3.03 6.56 1.35
CA TYR A 86 -3.81 5.93 2.44
C TYR A 86 -4.14 4.46 2.14
N ALA A 87 -4.46 4.11 0.89
CA ALA A 87 -4.62 2.72 0.48
C ALA A 87 -3.32 1.92 0.69
N SER A 88 -2.16 2.52 0.42
CA SER A 88 -0.86 1.90 0.65
C SER A 88 -0.61 1.62 2.13
N VAL A 89 -1.00 2.52 3.04
CA VAL A 89 -0.92 2.28 4.49
C VAL A 89 -1.77 1.08 4.90
N ALA A 90 -3.01 0.98 4.40
CA ALA A 90 -3.89 -0.16 4.70
C ALA A 90 -3.26 -1.48 4.24
N HIS A 91 -2.76 -1.54 3.00
CA HIS A 91 -2.12 -2.75 2.46
C HIS A 91 -0.86 -3.16 3.23
N MET A 92 -0.03 -2.21 3.64
CA MET A 92 1.18 -2.51 4.40
C MET A 92 0.88 -3.02 5.82
N ASN A 93 -0.22 -2.58 6.44
CA ASN A 93 -0.65 -3.13 7.72
C ASN A 93 -1.22 -4.57 7.59
N LEU A 94 -1.87 -4.92 6.48
CA LEU A 94 -2.22 -6.33 6.18
C LEU A 94 -0.97 -7.21 6.04
N VAL A 95 0.09 -6.70 5.42
CA VAL A 95 1.40 -7.39 5.34
C VAL A 95 1.94 -7.67 6.74
N LEU A 96 1.85 -6.71 7.68
CA LEU A 96 2.28 -6.91 9.06
C LEU A 96 1.51 -8.03 9.76
N ILE A 97 0.20 -8.07 9.60
CA ILE A 97 -0.62 -9.16 10.17
C ILE A 97 -0.12 -10.51 9.64
N GLY A 98 0.09 -10.64 8.32
CA GLY A 98 0.60 -11.88 7.73
C GLY A 98 1.99 -12.30 8.23
N MET A 99 2.90 -11.34 8.49
CA MET A 99 4.24 -11.64 9.02
C MET A 99 4.22 -12.17 10.45
N PHE A 100 3.31 -11.69 11.30
CA PHE A 100 3.24 -12.06 12.72
C PHE A 100 2.32 -13.25 13.02
N VAL A 101 1.80 -13.94 11.99
CA VAL A 101 1.06 -15.21 12.15
C VAL A 101 2.00 -16.37 12.52
N TYR A 102 3.30 -16.25 12.26
CA TYR A 102 4.33 -17.29 12.48
C TYR A 102 4.07 -18.61 11.72
N ASN A 103 3.27 -18.56 10.66
CA ASN A 103 3.06 -19.67 9.74
C ASN A 103 3.84 -19.42 8.43
N LEU A 104 4.37 -20.47 7.80
CA LEU A 104 5.10 -20.37 6.53
C LEU A 104 4.24 -19.70 5.44
N GLN A 105 2.98 -20.10 5.36
CA GLN A 105 2.02 -19.53 4.40
C GLN A 105 1.78 -18.02 4.62
N GLY A 106 1.67 -17.58 5.87
CA GLY A 106 1.55 -16.16 6.21
C GLY A 106 2.79 -15.36 5.83
N LEU A 107 3.98 -15.91 6.01
CA LEU A 107 5.24 -15.29 5.60
C LEU A 107 5.33 -15.17 4.08
N GLU A 108 5.09 -16.24 3.34
CA GLU A 108 5.09 -16.23 1.87
C GLU A 108 4.04 -15.26 1.31
N GLY A 109 2.82 -15.29 1.83
CA GLY A 109 1.75 -14.36 1.46
C GLY A 109 2.12 -12.91 1.73
N SER A 110 2.78 -12.61 2.84
CA SER A 110 3.25 -11.27 3.18
C SER A 110 4.33 -10.75 2.22
N ILE A 111 5.28 -11.60 1.81
CA ILE A 111 6.33 -11.26 0.85
C ILE A 111 5.73 -11.00 -0.53
N LEU A 112 4.86 -11.89 -1.01
CA LEU A 112 4.15 -11.70 -2.29
C LEU A 112 3.32 -10.41 -2.29
N GLN A 113 2.63 -10.11 -1.18
CA GLN A 113 1.88 -8.86 -1.02
C GLN A 113 2.78 -7.63 -1.13
N GLN A 114 3.97 -7.64 -0.54
CA GLN A 114 4.91 -6.54 -0.63
C GLN A 114 5.37 -6.30 -2.06
N LEU A 115 5.75 -7.36 -2.77
CA LEU A 115 6.20 -7.27 -4.16
C LEU A 115 5.09 -6.73 -5.07
N SER A 116 3.90 -7.34 -5.00
CA SER A 116 2.76 -6.91 -5.82
C SER A 116 2.31 -5.49 -5.49
N HIS A 117 2.28 -5.10 -4.20
CA HIS A 117 2.00 -3.72 -3.80
C HIS A 117 3.05 -2.74 -4.36
N GLY A 118 4.32 -3.10 -4.38
CA GLY A 118 5.38 -2.24 -4.93
C GLY A 118 5.15 -1.91 -6.40
N LEU A 119 4.80 -2.90 -7.21
CA LEU A 119 4.51 -2.73 -8.63
C LEU A 119 3.23 -1.92 -8.87
N VAL A 120 2.12 -2.32 -8.22
CA VAL A 120 0.81 -1.70 -8.43
C VAL A 120 0.79 -0.25 -7.94
N SER A 121 1.27 0.02 -6.73
CA SER A 121 1.30 1.38 -6.19
C SER A 121 2.25 2.29 -6.98
N GLY A 122 3.42 1.77 -7.38
CA GLY A 122 4.34 2.49 -8.23
C GLY A 122 3.71 2.89 -9.58
N ALA A 123 3.02 1.94 -10.24
CA ALA A 123 2.32 2.20 -11.49
C ALA A 123 1.19 3.24 -11.32
N LEU A 124 0.41 3.15 -10.24
CA LEU A 124 -0.64 4.15 -9.96
C LEU A 124 -0.07 5.55 -9.72
N PHE A 125 1.06 5.68 -9.01
CA PHE A 125 1.72 6.98 -8.84
C PHE A 125 2.27 7.53 -10.16
N LEU A 126 2.80 6.68 -11.05
CA LEU A 126 3.20 7.10 -12.40
C LEU A 126 2.00 7.59 -13.21
N CYS A 127 0.89 6.86 -13.18
CA CYS A 127 -0.35 7.29 -13.84
C CYS A 127 -0.82 8.67 -13.34
N VAL A 128 -0.87 8.87 -12.02
CA VAL A 128 -1.23 10.18 -11.45
C VAL A 128 -0.21 11.27 -11.83
N GLY A 129 1.07 10.90 -11.94
CA GLY A 129 2.11 11.82 -12.42
C GLY A 129 1.84 12.34 -13.82
N VAL A 130 1.49 11.46 -14.77
CA VAL A 130 1.17 11.85 -16.16
C VAL A 130 0.02 12.85 -16.23
N ILE A 131 -1.03 12.66 -15.41
CA ILE A 131 -2.14 13.63 -15.34
C ILE A 131 -1.68 14.95 -14.72
N TYR A 132 -0.93 14.87 -13.63
CA TYR A 132 -0.45 16.05 -12.92
C TYR A 132 0.45 16.93 -13.78
N ASP A 133 1.35 16.34 -14.57
CA ASP A 133 2.27 17.07 -15.46
C ASP A 133 1.51 17.84 -16.56
N ARG A 134 0.31 17.37 -16.93
CA ARG A 134 -0.53 18.02 -17.95
C ARG A 134 -1.45 19.11 -17.40
N HIS A 135 -2.04 18.87 -16.24
CA HIS A 135 -3.11 19.72 -15.69
C HIS A 135 -2.72 20.50 -14.45
N HIS A 136 -1.55 20.20 -13.84
CA HIS A 136 -1.03 20.81 -12.61
C HIS A 136 -2.01 20.83 -11.43
N THR A 137 -3.03 19.97 -11.46
CA THR A 137 -4.00 19.78 -10.38
C THR A 137 -3.98 18.33 -9.90
N ARG A 138 -4.41 18.06 -8.65
CA ARG A 138 -4.48 16.70 -8.07
C ARG A 138 -5.90 16.33 -7.65
N LEU A 139 -6.83 17.29 -7.77
CA LEU A 139 -8.21 17.12 -7.30
C LEU A 139 -9.00 16.26 -8.28
N VAL A 140 -9.63 15.21 -7.78
CA VAL A 140 -10.46 14.27 -8.56
C VAL A 140 -11.56 14.99 -9.35
N LYS A 141 -12.12 16.07 -8.78
CA LYS A 141 -13.22 16.83 -9.36
C LYS A 141 -12.92 17.35 -10.78
N TYR A 142 -11.66 17.64 -11.09
CA TYR A 142 -11.29 18.22 -12.40
C TYR A 142 -11.00 17.16 -13.48
N TYR A 143 -11.09 15.88 -13.15
CA TYR A 143 -10.73 14.80 -14.05
C TYR A 143 -11.93 14.02 -14.63
N SER A 144 -13.10 14.66 -14.69
CA SER A 144 -14.24 14.08 -15.37
C SER A 144 -14.03 14.04 -16.89
N GLY A 145 -14.44 12.93 -17.54
CA GLY A 145 -14.41 12.80 -19.00
C GLY A 145 -13.08 12.40 -19.63
N LEU A 146 -12.04 12.09 -18.87
CA LEU A 146 -10.73 11.64 -19.38
C LEU A 146 -10.80 10.40 -20.30
N ALA A 147 -11.86 9.58 -20.18
CA ALA A 147 -12.06 8.40 -21.00
C ALA A 147 -12.17 8.72 -22.49
N HIS A 148 -12.77 9.86 -22.82
CA HIS A 148 -12.92 10.30 -24.23
C HIS A 148 -11.61 10.88 -24.80
N THR A 149 -10.83 11.55 -23.95
CA THR A 149 -9.61 12.24 -24.41
C THR A 149 -8.38 11.30 -24.44
N MET A 150 -8.29 10.35 -23.50
CA MET A 150 -7.12 9.46 -23.32
C MET A 150 -7.55 8.01 -23.02
N PRO A 151 -8.13 7.27 -23.99
CA PRO A 151 -8.70 5.93 -23.73
C PRO A 151 -7.64 4.90 -23.31
N ILE A 152 -6.46 4.90 -23.93
CA ILE A 152 -5.37 3.97 -23.58
C ILE A 152 -4.88 4.20 -22.16
N TYR A 153 -4.72 5.45 -21.78
CA TYR A 153 -4.30 5.83 -20.42
C TYR A 153 -5.31 5.32 -19.39
N ILE A 154 -6.61 5.51 -19.64
CA ILE A 154 -7.67 5.07 -18.72
C ILE A 154 -7.72 3.54 -18.63
N ALA A 155 -7.52 2.81 -19.72
CA ALA A 155 -7.44 1.36 -19.68
C ALA A 155 -6.33 0.87 -18.75
N ILE A 156 -5.14 1.47 -18.83
CA ILE A 156 -4.00 1.17 -17.95
C ILE A 156 -4.32 1.55 -16.49
N PHE A 157 -4.86 2.74 -16.26
CA PHE A 157 -5.23 3.20 -14.92
C PHE A 157 -6.30 2.30 -14.28
N MET A 158 -7.33 1.90 -15.04
CA MET A 158 -8.36 0.96 -14.60
C MET A 158 -7.76 -0.41 -14.26
N PHE A 159 -6.86 -0.94 -15.08
CA PHE A 159 -6.19 -2.21 -14.80
C PHE A 159 -5.47 -2.18 -13.44
N PHE A 160 -4.65 -1.17 -13.18
CA PHE A 160 -3.94 -1.05 -11.90
C PHE A 160 -4.86 -0.70 -10.72
N SER A 161 -5.93 0.05 -10.93
CA SER A 161 -6.91 0.33 -9.88
C SER A 161 -7.68 -0.94 -9.47
N MET A 162 -8.07 -1.78 -10.45
CA MET A 162 -8.68 -3.08 -10.18
C MET A 162 -7.70 -4.05 -9.50
N ALA A 163 -6.42 -4.03 -9.90
CA ALA A 163 -5.37 -4.77 -9.22
C ALA A 163 -5.18 -4.30 -7.76
N ASN A 164 -5.36 -3.02 -7.48
CA ASN A 164 -5.29 -2.49 -6.11
C ASN A 164 -6.47 -2.94 -5.23
N ILE A 165 -7.67 -3.10 -5.81
CA ILE A 165 -8.87 -3.62 -5.14
C ILE A 165 -8.81 -5.15 -4.95
N ALA A 166 -7.81 -5.81 -5.51
CA ALA A 166 -7.64 -7.25 -5.40
C ALA A 166 -8.65 -8.10 -6.17
N LEU A 167 -9.05 -7.67 -7.34
CA LEU A 167 -9.90 -8.49 -8.20
C LEU A 167 -9.24 -9.84 -8.52
N PRO A 168 -10.00 -10.94 -8.50
CA PRO A 168 -9.51 -12.24 -8.89
C PRO A 168 -8.99 -12.19 -10.35
N GLY A 169 -7.79 -12.75 -10.56
CA GLY A 169 -7.07 -12.70 -11.85
C GLY A 169 -5.98 -11.64 -11.94
N THR A 170 -5.91 -10.67 -11.02
CA THR A 170 -4.85 -9.66 -11.01
C THR A 170 -3.79 -9.95 -9.93
N ARG A 171 -3.94 -9.38 -8.74
CA ARG A 171 -2.93 -9.43 -7.67
C ARG A 171 -3.13 -10.57 -6.67
N TYR A 172 -4.37 -10.95 -6.41
CA TYR A 172 -4.76 -11.78 -5.26
C TYR A 172 -5.09 -13.23 -5.57
N VAL A 173 -5.15 -13.63 -6.82
CA VAL A 173 -5.38 -15.06 -7.17
C VAL A 173 -4.24 -15.94 -6.67
N LEU A 174 -3.02 -15.40 -6.62
CA LEU A 174 -1.86 -16.11 -6.11
C LEU A 174 -1.80 -16.14 -4.56
N MET A 175 -2.60 -15.33 -3.86
CA MET A 175 -2.56 -15.21 -2.40
C MET A 175 -3.67 -15.95 -1.66
N LYS A 176 -4.78 -16.25 -2.32
CA LYS A 176 -5.94 -16.88 -1.69
C LYS A 176 -5.65 -18.23 -1.03
N PRO A 177 -4.77 -19.10 -1.55
CA PRO A 177 -4.43 -20.35 -0.86
C PRO A 177 -3.48 -20.16 0.31
N TYR A 178 -2.73 -19.04 0.39
CA TYR A 178 -1.62 -18.89 1.34
C TYR A 178 -1.93 -18.02 2.57
N SER A 179 -3.04 -17.30 2.61
CA SER A 179 -3.32 -16.34 3.70
C SER A 179 -4.38 -16.77 4.71
N PHE A 180 -5.15 -17.82 4.44
CA PHE A 180 -6.33 -18.18 5.25
C PHE A 180 -6.52 -19.69 5.50
N SER A 181 -5.54 -20.54 5.21
CA SER A 181 -5.59 -21.98 5.55
C SER A 181 -4.81 -22.31 6.81
#